data_36459984e70a1a640afac19f7f096ed9
#
_entry.id   36459984e70a1a640afac19f7f096ed9
#
_cell.length_a   1.000
_cell.length_b   1.000
_cell.length_c   1.000
_cell.angle_alpha   90.00
_cell.angle_beta   90.00
_cell.angle_gamma   90.00
#
_symmetry.space_group_name_H-M   'P 1'
#
loop_
_entity.id
_entity.type
_entity.pdbx_description
1 polymer ?
#
loop_
_entity_poly.entity_id
_entity_poly.type
_entity_poly.pdbx_seq_one_letter_code
_entity_poly.pdbx_strand_id
1 'polypeptide(L)'
;MRLRAFAIIPALPCLALAACTGDTRPSRGAAASADSARYGGTLVIGAASDIGDINPLTWNVQNALYMQESVLFTPLIAYDPALKPVPRLAKRWEVNADTTLLTFHLRDDVWWQDGVRTSAHDVKFTYDLLRNPKTGYIYSGLWTFYGEAEAPDSFTFRIRLRPHAEFMDVWRTLAPVPEHVLRGVPAERMAGHPFGTRQPVGNGPFSFVSRRAGQEWVFEANPRWPRELGGRPYADRLVYRAVPEPATLLTELETGGIDLYPGMPPQFAPRVRASTRARLVDYPDLSYEHIIWNTRRRPFSDARVRRAMTRAIDREGLVRAVRAGYGRVANSTVSPELWMHDPAAGAEMGYDTAAARRLLAEAGYADRDGDGVLEAEDGRPLRFTLKVPHGNRERRDNAEMVQSQLRRVGVAVELREVEFNTLIAQISDVRRRDFDAVIVGWKPEFKLDDSDLYACGKRDRPLAWSGYCDPEADRLMDSVQIVADRAAALPLWKRYQAIIARDQPATLLYFSNRLVGVNRRVQGVRLDARGDWVGIDRWWIDSPKR
;
A
#
# COMPACT_ATOMS: atom_id res chain seq x y z
N MET A 1 12.65 -68.69 54.25
CA MET A 1 13.44 -69.92 54.00
C MET A 1 14.48 -69.55 52.94
N ARG A 2 15.72 -69.45 53.41
CA ARG A 2 17.01 -69.97 52.84
C ARG A 2 17.24 -69.61 51.34
N LEU A 3 18.37 -69.18 50.85
CA LEU A 3 19.79 -69.21 51.33
C LEU A 3 20.60 -68.18 50.49
N ARG A 4 21.65 -67.69 51.12
CA ARG A 4 22.74 -66.88 50.58
C ARG A 4 23.60 -67.68 49.57
N ALA A 5 24.20 -67.00 48.59
CA ALA A 5 25.53 -67.36 48.11
C ALA A 5 26.30 -66.12 47.65
N PHE A 6 27.50 -66.02 48.26
CA PHE A 6 28.57 -65.04 47.92
C PHE A 6 29.38 -65.57 46.73
N ALA A 7 29.89 -64.68 45.87
CA ALA A 7 31.16 -64.89 45.15
C ALA A 7 31.64 -63.54 44.53
N ILE A 8 32.65 -63.02 45.12
CA ILE A 8 34.03 -62.72 44.70
C ILE A 8 34.19 -61.88 43.41
N ILE A 9 34.74 -60.69 43.63
CA ILE A 9 35.25 -59.69 42.67
C ILE A 9 36.66 -60.14 42.20
N PRO A 10 37.05 -59.85 40.94
CA PRO A 10 38.36 -59.24 40.74
C PRO A 10 38.28 -57.86 40.05
N ALA A 11 39.07 -56.93 40.53
CA ALA A 11 39.33 -55.62 40.05
C ALA A 11 40.08 -55.61 38.69
N LEU A 12 39.67 -54.81 37.77
CA LEU A 12 40.45 -54.36 36.60
C LEU A 12 40.43 -52.83 36.48
N PRO A 13 41.51 -52.23 36.02
CA PRO A 13 41.73 -50.77 36.17
C PRO A 13 40.95 -49.91 35.19
N CYS A 14 40.42 -48.78 35.67
CA CYS A 14 39.84 -47.71 34.89
C CYS A 14 40.87 -47.06 33.99
N LEU A 15 40.73 -47.23 32.68
CA LEU A 15 41.26 -46.25 31.68
C LEU A 15 40.29 -45.08 31.57
N ALA A 16 40.73 -43.93 32.04
CA ALA A 16 40.01 -42.67 31.83
C ALA A 16 40.15 -42.24 30.37
N LEU A 17 39.08 -42.40 29.53
CA LEU A 17 38.94 -41.67 28.28
C LEU A 17 38.46 -40.26 28.60
N ALA A 18 39.33 -39.28 28.44
CA ALA A 18 38.96 -37.87 28.39
C ALA A 18 38.15 -37.60 27.12
N ALA A 19 36.82 -37.54 27.22
CA ALA A 19 35.97 -37.01 26.16
C ALA A 19 36.11 -35.48 26.13
N CYS A 20 36.85 -34.97 25.18
CA CYS A 20 36.81 -33.56 24.81
C CYS A 20 35.43 -33.24 24.23
N THR A 21 34.50 -32.71 25.05
CA THR A 21 33.31 -32.03 24.56
C THR A 21 33.77 -30.71 23.98
N GLY A 22 33.98 -30.69 22.67
CA GLY A 22 34.22 -29.48 21.93
C GLY A 22 32.97 -28.60 21.99
N ASP A 23 33.07 -27.53 22.77
CA ASP A 23 32.09 -26.45 22.84
C ASP A 23 32.08 -25.72 21.45
N THR A 24 31.20 -26.15 20.54
CA THR A 24 31.03 -25.53 19.24
C THR A 24 30.20 -24.23 19.37
N ARG A 25 30.69 -23.28 20.13
CA ARG A 25 30.25 -21.89 19.96
C ARG A 25 30.79 -21.42 18.62
N PRO A 26 29.92 -20.94 17.70
CA PRO A 26 30.43 -20.39 16.46
C PRO A 26 31.38 -19.23 16.78
N SER A 27 32.62 -19.33 16.31
CA SER A 27 33.65 -18.35 16.58
C SER A 27 33.14 -16.96 16.12
N ARG A 28 33.31 -15.92 16.94
CA ARG A 28 32.99 -14.52 16.56
C ARG A 28 33.58 -14.12 15.20
N GLY A 29 34.65 -14.76 14.77
CA GLY A 29 35.28 -14.56 13.48
C GLY A 29 34.49 -15.07 12.28
N ALA A 30 33.72 -16.17 12.40
CA ALA A 30 32.89 -16.70 11.31
C ALA A 30 31.64 -15.83 11.06
N ALA A 31 31.03 -15.28 12.11
CA ALA A 31 29.90 -14.36 11.99
C ALA A 31 30.34 -13.02 11.37
N ALA A 32 31.49 -12.48 11.76
CA ALA A 32 32.05 -11.24 11.18
C ALA A 32 32.44 -11.40 9.71
N SER A 33 32.95 -12.58 9.29
CA SER A 33 33.30 -12.86 7.89
C SER A 33 32.07 -13.05 7.00
N ALA A 34 30.99 -13.64 7.53
CA ALA A 34 29.74 -13.82 6.79
C ALA A 34 29.00 -12.49 6.58
N ASP A 35 29.10 -11.56 7.51
CA ASP A 35 28.47 -10.24 7.39
C ASP A 35 29.26 -9.33 6.43
N SER A 36 30.58 -9.38 6.45
CA SER A 36 31.43 -8.62 5.52
C SER A 36 31.22 -9.03 4.05
N ALA A 37 30.85 -10.28 3.78
CA ALA A 37 30.58 -10.78 2.44
C ALA A 37 29.28 -10.23 1.81
N ARG A 38 28.43 -9.55 2.58
CA ARG A 38 27.17 -8.97 2.09
C ARG A 38 27.33 -7.54 1.58
N TYR A 39 28.41 -6.86 1.95
CA TYR A 39 28.64 -5.47 1.54
C TYR A 39 29.20 -5.40 0.13
N GLY A 40 28.65 -4.48 -0.66
CA GLY A 40 29.15 -4.16 -1.98
C GLY A 40 28.12 -4.21 -3.09
N GLY A 41 28.50 -3.73 -4.25
CA GLY A 41 27.74 -3.81 -5.47
C GLY A 41 26.65 -2.76 -5.65
N THR A 42 26.01 -2.83 -6.82
CA THR A 42 24.94 -1.92 -7.23
C THR A 42 23.63 -2.67 -7.37
N LEU A 43 22.61 -2.23 -6.65
CA LEU A 43 21.23 -2.68 -6.77
C LEU A 43 20.49 -1.80 -7.78
N VAL A 44 19.87 -2.39 -8.79
CA VAL A 44 19.17 -1.68 -9.87
C VAL A 44 17.68 -2.01 -9.82
N ILE A 45 16.83 -1.01 -9.58
CA ILE A 45 15.37 -1.11 -9.65
C ILE A 45 14.93 -0.57 -11.00
N GLY A 46 14.20 -1.38 -11.77
CA GLY A 46 13.57 -0.95 -13.02
C GLY A 46 12.09 -0.67 -12.83
N ALA A 47 11.59 0.43 -13.34
CA ALA A 47 10.18 0.79 -13.28
C ALA A 47 9.70 1.46 -14.58
N ALA A 48 8.39 1.39 -14.86
CA ALA A 48 7.82 1.93 -16.10
C ALA A 48 7.82 3.46 -16.20
N SER A 49 8.00 4.17 -15.09
CA SER A 49 7.98 5.65 -15.07
C SER A 49 9.09 6.22 -14.20
N ASP A 50 9.51 7.46 -14.51
CA ASP A 50 10.38 8.24 -13.62
C ASP A 50 9.64 8.59 -12.31
N ILE A 51 10.39 8.78 -11.25
CA ILE A 51 9.89 9.24 -9.95
C ILE A 51 9.36 10.68 -10.05
N GLY A 52 10.00 11.50 -10.88
CA GLY A 52 9.66 12.91 -11.10
C GLY A 52 10.17 13.83 -10.00
N ASP A 53 9.50 13.90 -8.88
CA ASP A 53 9.83 14.73 -7.71
C ASP A 53 9.81 13.87 -6.45
N ILE A 54 10.82 14.04 -5.58
CA ILE A 54 10.95 13.31 -4.30
C ILE A 54 10.80 14.21 -3.08
N ASN A 55 10.28 15.43 -3.25
CA ASN A 55 9.99 16.34 -2.15
C ASN A 55 8.78 15.83 -1.34
N PRO A 56 8.92 15.53 -0.03
CA PRO A 56 7.80 15.06 0.80
C PRO A 56 6.65 16.07 0.93
N LEU A 57 6.88 17.34 0.61
CA LEU A 57 5.87 18.41 0.71
C LEU A 57 4.98 18.51 -0.54
N THR A 58 5.24 17.70 -1.57
CA THR A 58 4.47 17.69 -2.81
C THR A 58 3.72 16.36 -2.97
N TRP A 59 2.69 16.36 -3.85
CA TRP A 59 2.06 15.10 -4.23
C TRP A 59 2.99 14.29 -5.13
N ASN A 60 3.15 13.01 -4.83
CA ASN A 60 4.07 12.13 -5.53
C ASN A 60 3.40 10.82 -5.94
N VAL A 61 3.92 10.22 -7.00
CA VAL A 61 3.55 8.85 -7.40
C VAL A 61 4.06 7.82 -6.37
N GLN A 62 3.48 6.62 -6.35
CA GLN A 62 3.79 5.59 -5.36
C GLN A 62 5.29 5.28 -5.21
N ASN A 63 6.03 5.26 -6.33
CA ASN A 63 7.48 5.00 -6.28
C ASN A 63 8.26 6.14 -5.61
N ALA A 64 7.77 7.39 -5.71
CA ALA A 64 8.36 8.53 -5.00
C ALA A 64 8.14 8.40 -3.48
N LEU A 65 6.95 7.96 -3.04
CA LEU A 65 6.68 7.71 -1.63
C LEU A 65 7.60 6.62 -1.06
N TYR A 66 7.80 5.51 -1.78
CA TYR A 66 8.74 4.46 -1.37
C TYR A 66 10.18 4.98 -1.32
N MET A 67 10.59 5.83 -2.28
CA MET A 67 11.91 6.47 -2.28
C MET A 67 12.08 7.38 -1.06
N GLN A 68 11.06 8.15 -0.72
CA GLN A 68 11.06 9.02 0.45
C GLN A 68 11.19 8.21 1.75
N GLU A 69 10.32 7.22 1.95
CA GLU A 69 10.19 6.50 3.22
C GLU A 69 11.30 5.47 3.47
N SER A 70 11.82 4.85 2.41
CA SER A 70 12.73 3.69 2.52
C SER A 70 14.18 3.97 2.11
N VAL A 71 14.43 5.05 1.36
CA VAL A 71 15.74 5.31 0.77
C VAL A 71 16.34 6.63 1.25
N LEU A 72 15.63 7.75 1.00
CA LEU A 72 16.26 9.06 1.13
C LEU A 72 15.99 9.75 2.45
N PHE A 73 14.83 9.52 3.08
CA PHE A 73 14.46 10.17 4.34
C PHE A 73 14.19 9.17 5.46
N THR A 74 14.08 9.70 6.66
CA THR A 74 13.78 8.93 7.89
C THR A 74 12.48 9.45 8.49
N PRO A 75 11.33 8.79 8.25
CA PRO A 75 10.08 9.15 8.90
C PRO A 75 10.16 9.04 10.43
N LEU A 76 9.22 9.67 11.14
CA LEU A 76 9.18 9.61 12.62
C LEU A 76 9.01 8.19 13.13
N ILE A 77 8.11 7.44 12.50
CA ILE A 77 7.85 6.03 12.82
C ILE A 77 7.89 5.18 11.54
N ALA A 78 7.97 3.88 11.72
CA ALA A 78 7.72 2.88 10.68
C ALA A 78 6.65 1.90 11.17
N TYR A 79 6.31 0.92 10.34
CA TYR A 79 5.45 -0.19 10.72
C TYR A 79 6.22 -1.51 10.67
N ASP A 80 5.87 -2.42 11.59
CA ASP A 80 6.30 -3.81 11.52
C ASP A 80 5.44 -4.61 10.51
N PRO A 81 5.75 -5.89 10.24
CA PRO A 81 4.94 -6.72 9.33
C PRO A 81 3.49 -6.94 9.77
N ALA A 82 3.17 -6.72 11.05
CA ALA A 82 1.81 -6.79 11.59
C ALA A 82 1.11 -5.42 11.56
N LEU A 83 1.67 -4.45 10.84
CA LEU A 83 1.19 -3.08 10.72
C LEU A 83 1.01 -2.38 12.08
N LYS A 84 1.95 -2.62 13.01
CA LYS A 84 2.04 -1.90 14.28
C LYS A 84 3.12 -0.83 14.20
N PRO A 85 2.89 0.37 14.76
CA PRO A 85 3.89 1.43 14.80
C PRO A 85 5.15 1.00 15.55
N VAL A 86 6.30 1.24 14.95
CA VAL A 86 7.63 0.96 15.53
C VAL A 86 8.55 2.18 15.40
N PRO A 87 9.54 2.33 16.29
CA PRO A 87 10.52 3.42 16.26
C PRO A 87 11.26 3.53 14.92
N ARG A 88 11.48 4.80 14.47
CA ARG A 88 12.37 5.11 13.33
C ARG A 88 13.22 6.34 13.67
N LEU A 89 12.86 7.56 13.22
CA LEU A 89 13.52 8.78 13.71
C LEU A 89 13.20 9.03 15.17
N ALA A 90 11.95 8.79 15.61
CA ALA A 90 11.62 8.74 17.03
C ALA A 90 12.13 7.42 17.64
N LYS A 91 12.88 7.51 18.73
CA LYS A 91 13.30 6.34 19.55
C LYS A 91 12.12 5.78 20.34
N ARG A 92 11.24 6.65 20.80
CA ARG A 92 10.03 6.34 21.55
C ARG A 92 9.06 7.52 21.48
N TRP A 93 7.85 7.28 21.86
CA TRP A 93 6.82 8.31 22.03
C TRP A 93 5.97 8.01 23.26
N GLU A 94 5.31 9.03 23.74
CA GLU A 94 4.38 8.95 24.86
C GLU A 94 3.19 9.87 24.60
N VAL A 95 2.04 9.46 25.07
CA VAL A 95 0.81 10.24 25.03
C VAL A 95 0.31 10.41 26.45
N ASN A 96 -0.17 11.61 26.79
CA ASN A 96 -0.74 11.89 28.10
C ASN A 96 -2.07 11.13 28.31
N ALA A 97 -2.53 11.07 29.56
CA ALA A 97 -3.67 10.22 29.95
C ALA A 97 -4.98 10.55 29.21
N ASP A 98 -5.19 11.80 28.84
CA ASP A 98 -6.39 12.26 28.11
C ASP A 98 -6.21 12.28 26.59
N THR A 99 -5.07 11.78 26.08
CA THR A 99 -4.75 11.68 24.64
C THR A 99 -4.80 13.03 23.92
N THR A 100 -4.43 14.11 24.60
CA THR A 100 -4.41 15.47 24.03
C THR A 100 -3.03 15.99 23.69
N LEU A 101 -1.97 15.31 24.17
CA LEU A 101 -0.58 15.67 23.95
C LEU A 101 0.23 14.42 23.59
N LEU A 102 0.85 14.41 22.42
CA LEU A 102 1.78 13.39 21.96
C LEU A 102 3.18 13.97 21.95
N THR A 103 4.12 13.27 22.58
CA THR A 103 5.54 13.64 22.65
C THR A 103 6.39 12.58 21.99
N PHE A 104 7.21 12.96 21.03
CA PHE A 104 8.22 12.12 20.40
C PHE A 104 9.60 12.47 20.94
N HIS A 105 10.38 11.46 21.28
CA HIS A 105 11.78 11.57 21.64
C HIS A 105 12.63 11.05 20.48
N LEU A 106 13.34 11.97 19.83
CA LEU A 106 14.07 11.68 18.61
C LEU A 106 15.45 11.07 18.86
N ARG A 107 15.98 10.45 17.83
CA ARG A 107 17.37 10.00 17.76
C ARG A 107 18.30 11.19 17.61
N ASP A 108 19.49 11.04 18.13
CA ASP A 108 20.57 12.02 18.05
C ASP A 108 21.73 11.57 17.13
N ASP A 109 21.58 10.41 16.50
CA ASP A 109 22.56 9.77 15.62
C ASP A 109 22.14 9.72 14.14
N VAL A 110 21.08 10.44 13.75
CA VAL A 110 20.66 10.63 12.35
C VAL A 110 21.13 11.97 11.84
N TRP A 111 21.74 11.98 10.66
CA TRP A 111 22.37 13.14 10.04
C TRP A 111 21.87 13.35 8.62
N TRP A 112 21.69 14.60 8.24
CA TRP A 112 21.53 14.97 6.85
C TRP A 112 22.82 14.65 6.08
N GLN A 113 22.72 14.35 4.79
CA GLN A 113 23.89 13.98 3.97
C GLN A 113 24.95 15.09 3.86
N ASP A 114 24.56 16.35 4.07
CA ASP A 114 25.47 17.51 4.12
C ASP A 114 26.18 17.69 5.49
N GLY A 115 25.92 16.82 6.44
CA GLY A 115 26.60 16.78 7.74
C GLY A 115 25.92 17.56 8.86
N VAL A 116 24.74 18.14 8.62
CA VAL A 116 23.89 18.72 9.66
C VAL A 116 23.12 17.61 10.40
N ARG A 117 22.95 17.74 11.72
CA ARG A 117 22.21 16.76 12.51
C ARG A 117 20.72 16.97 12.33
N THR A 118 19.97 15.88 12.10
CA THR A 118 18.51 15.90 12.07
C THR A 118 17.96 16.18 13.46
N SER A 119 17.00 17.09 13.58
CA SER A 119 16.47 17.58 14.84
C SER A 119 14.94 17.68 14.87
N ALA A 120 14.39 17.94 16.06
CA ALA A 120 12.97 18.22 16.25
C ALA A 120 12.53 19.52 15.55
N HIS A 121 13.45 20.43 15.28
CA HIS A 121 13.17 21.65 14.51
C HIS A 121 12.84 21.31 13.05
N ASP A 122 13.56 20.36 12.43
CA ASP A 122 13.22 19.88 11.08
C ASP A 122 11.82 19.24 11.02
N VAL A 123 11.48 18.47 12.06
CA VAL A 123 10.15 17.83 12.17
C VAL A 123 9.06 18.91 12.29
N LYS A 124 9.26 19.90 13.16
CA LYS A 124 8.31 21.00 13.35
C LYS A 124 8.17 21.83 12.08
N PHE A 125 9.27 22.19 11.45
CA PHE A 125 9.29 22.94 10.20
C PHE A 125 8.49 22.21 9.10
N THR A 126 8.72 20.91 8.95
CA THR A 126 7.99 20.06 8.00
C THR A 126 6.50 20.04 8.31
N TYR A 127 6.14 19.80 9.57
CA TYR A 127 4.75 19.78 10.03
C TYR A 127 4.02 21.10 9.74
N ASP A 128 4.66 22.24 10.02
CA ASP A 128 4.07 23.55 9.75
C ASP A 128 3.82 23.78 8.26
N LEU A 129 4.73 23.31 7.38
CA LEU A 129 4.57 23.37 5.93
C LEU A 129 3.44 22.47 5.42
N LEU A 130 3.31 21.24 5.94
CA LEU A 130 2.23 20.31 5.56
C LEU A 130 0.84 20.85 5.87
N ARG A 131 0.71 21.68 6.89
CA ARG A 131 -0.54 22.34 7.29
C ARG A 131 -0.77 23.70 6.63
N ASN A 132 0.24 24.29 6.06
CA ASN A 132 0.13 25.60 5.42
C ASN A 132 -0.59 25.46 4.07
N PRO A 133 -1.78 26.09 3.86
CA PRO A 133 -2.50 25.97 2.59
C PRO A 133 -1.70 26.45 1.37
N LYS A 134 -0.76 27.37 1.57
CA LYS A 134 0.10 27.88 0.48
C LYS A 134 1.11 26.85 -0.02
N THR A 135 1.45 25.84 0.76
CA THR A 135 2.33 24.73 0.32
C THR A 135 1.65 23.90 -0.77
N GLY A 136 0.32 23.86 -0.79
CA GLY A 136 -0.44 23.06 -1.75
C GLY A 136 -0.40 21.56 -1.49
N TYR A 137 -0.05 21.14 -0.26
CA TYR A 137 -0.03 19.73 0.11
C TYR A 137 -1.46 19.16 0.11
N ILE A 138 -1.72 18.22 -0.79
CA ILE A 138 -3.09 17.72 -1.06
C ILE A 138 -3.68 16.91 0.09
N TYR A 139 -2.83 16.31 0.94
CA TYR A 139 -3.24 15.52 2.11
C TYR A 139 -3.26 16.35 3.41
N SER A 140 -3.35 17.67 3.32
CA SER A 140 -3.43 18.55 4.50
C SER A 140 -4.59 18.20 5.44
N GLY A 141 -5.65 17.55 4.94
CA GLY A 141 -6.76 17.02 5.71
C GLY A 141 -6.36 15.98 6.76
N LEU A 142 -5.28 15.21 6.55
CA LEU A 142 -4.77 14.24 7.52
C LEU A 142 -4.35 14.89 8.85
N TRP A 143 -4.03 16.18 8.83
CA TRP A 143 -3.53 16.93 9.98
C TRP A 143 -4.63 17.66 10.76
N THR A 144 -5.91 17.51 10.39
CA THR A 144 -7.03 18.24 11.02
C THR A 144 -7.25 17.91 12.50
N PHE A 145 -6.82 16.74 12.94
CA PHE A 145 -6.88 16.35 14.36
C PHE A 145 -5.69 16.85 15.20
N TYR A 146 -4.66 17.41 14.56
CA TYR A 146 -3.44 17.87 15.22
C TYR A 146 -3.42 19.40 15.29
N GLY A 147 -3.00 19.92 16.45
CA GLY A 147 -2.99 21.35 16.76
C GLY A 147 -1.59 21.97 16.65
N GLU A 148 -1.27 22.78 17.65
CA GLU A 148 0.04 23.41 17.74
C GLU A 148 1.12 22.38 18.06
N ALA A 149 2.29 22.56 17.42
CA ALA A 149 3.47 21.76 17.65
C ALA A 149 4.62 22.62 18.16
N GLU A 150 5.46 22.02 18.99
CA GLU A 150 6.65 22.65 19.54
C GLU A 150 7.87 21.71 19.50
N ALA A 151 9.05 22.30 19.37
CA ALA A 151 10.34 21.65 19.52
C ALA A 151 11.08 22.34 20.68
N PRO A 152 10.83 21.94 21.94
CA PRO A 152 11.42 22.61 23.11
C PRO A 152 12.94 22.43 23.19
N ASP A 153 13.46 21.38 22.55
CA ASP A 153 14.87 21.12 22.36
C ASP A 153 15.11 20.37 21.03
N SER A 154 16.36 20.07 20.71
CA SER A 154 16.76 19.46 19.44
C SER A 154 16.20 18.03 19.23
N PHE A 155 15.75 17.35 20.28
CA PHE A 155 15.36 15.93 20.20
C PHE A 155 14.00 15.63 20.79
N THR A 156 13.25 16.66 21.18
CA THR A 156 11.88 16.54 21.68
C THR A 156 10.92 17.28 20.75
N PHE A 157 9.99 16.56 20.16
CA PHE A 157 8.89 17.12 19.37
C PHE A 157 7.57 16.82 20.07
N ARG A 158 6.79 17.87 20.37
CA ARG A 158 5.48 17.77 21.01
C ARG A 158 4.40 18.31 20.12
N ILE A 159 3.24 17.67 20.17
CA ILE A 159 2.09 18.06 19.38
C ILE A 159 0.79 17.90 20.17
N ARG A 160 -0.03 18.94 20.16
CA ARG A 160 -1.40 18.83 20.63
C ARG A 160 -2.25 18.10 19.61
N LEU A 161 -3.12 17.21 20.08
CA LEU A 161 -4.06 16.49 19.22
C LEU A 161 -5.45 16.44 19.88
N ARG A 162 -6.47 16.31 19.05
CA ARG A 162 -7.79 15.86 19.48
C ARG A 162 -7.78 14.34 19.51
N PRO A 163 -8.28 13.67 20.56
CA PRO A 163 -8.34 12.21 20.61
C PRO A 163 -9.05 11.65 19.39
N HIS A 164 -8.40 10.68 18.72
CA HIS A 164 -8.95 10.00 17.57
C HIS A 164 -8.28 8.63 17.38
N ALA A 165 -8.94 7.76 16.61
CA ALA A 165 -8.44 6.44 16.33
C ALA A 165 -7.16 6.49 15.48
N GLU A 166 -6.27 5.51 15.67
CA GLU A 166 -5.07 5.32 14.85
C GLU A 166 -4.23 6.61 14.69
N PHE A 167 -4.17 7.44 15.76
CA PHE A 167 -3.46 8.73 15.74
C PHE A 167 -1.96 8.62 15.41
N MET A 168 -1.40 7.42 15.44
CA MET A 168 -0.01 7.20 15.03
C MET A 168 0.18 7.08 13.52
N ASP A 169 -0.86 6.80 12.75
CA ASP A 169 -0.71 6.42 11.32
C ASP A 169 -0.09 7.52 10.47
N VAL A 170 -0.52 8.76 10.64
CA VAL A 170 -0.03 9.90 9.86
C VAL A 170 1.48 10.15 10.01
N TRP A 171 2.06 9.75 11.15
CA TRP A 171 3.48 9.98 11.44
C TRP A 171 4.43 9.10 10.65
N ARG A 172 3.94 8.02 10.04
CA ARG A 172 4.66 7.22 9.05
C ARG A 172 4.95 8.01 7.78
N THR A 173 4.02 8.86 7.36
CA THR A 173 4.14 9.64 6.14
C THR A 173 4.92 10.94 6.34
N LEU A 174 5.14 11.37 7.58
CA LEU A 174 5.96 12.53 7.86
C LEU A 174 7.44 12.18 7.78
N ALA A 175 8.00 12.34 6.58
CA ALA A 175 9.44 12.38 6.36
C ALA A 175 9.92 13.84 6.50
N PRO A 176 10.74 14.19 7.53
CA PRO A 176 11.17 15.55 7.73
C PRO A 176 12.02 16.04 6.55
N VAL A 177 11.90 17.33 6.23
CA VAL A 177 12.77 18.02 5.29
C VAL A 177 13.77 18.91 6.04
N PRO A 178 14.98 19.15 5.47
CA PRO A 178 16.03 19.90 6.15
C PRO A 178 15.66 21.39 6.28
N GLU A 179 15.36 21.83 7.49
CA GLU A 179 15.00 23.22 7.77
C GLU A 179 16.12 24.19 7.33
N HIS A 180 17.38 23.84 7.59
CA HIS A 180 18.53 24.70 7.25
C HIS A 180 18.68 24.95 5.73
N VAL A 181 18.14 24.04 4.88
CA VAL A 181 18.12 24.20 3.41
C VAL A 181 16.90 24.98 2.94
N LEU A 182 15.74 24.77 3.58
CA LEU A 182 14.44 25.22 3.06
C LEU A 182 13.81 26.40 3.81
N ARG A 183 14.35 26.81 4.97
CA ARG A 183 13.79 27.88 5.80
C ARG A 183 13.53 29.20 5.03
N GLY A 184 14.38 29.54 4.06
CA GLY A 184 14.22 30.76 3.27
C GLY A 184 13.28 30.64 2.05
N VAL A 185 12.72 29.45 1.80
CA VAL A 185 11.86 29.20 0.64
C VAL A 185 10.40 29.48 1.00
N PRO A 186 9.70 30.39 0.28
CA PRO A 186 8.28 30.63 0.49
C PRO A 186 7.47 29.36 0.29
N ALA A 187 6.40 29.16 1.11
CA ALA A 187 5.59 27.95 1.07
C ALA A 187 5.02 27.65 -0.32
N GLU A 188 4.57 28.67 -1.03
CA GLU A 188 4.05 28.58 -2.41
C GLU A 188 5.07 28.19 -3.47
N ARG A 189 6.37 28.21 -3.15
CA ARG A 189 7.47 27.80 -4.03
C ARG A 189 8.08 26.43 -3.65
N MET A 190 7.53 25.76 -2.66
CA MET A 190 8.01 24.41 -2.27
C MET A 190 7.76 23.38 -3.37
N ALA A 191 6.62 23.45 -4.04
CA ALA A 191 6.34 22.67 -5.24
C ALA A 191 7.29 23.13 -6.37
N GLY A 192 8.02 22.20 -6.98
CA GLY A 192 8.98 22.50 -8.05
C GLY A 192 10.32 23.07 -7.58
N HIS A 193 10.56 23.20 -6.26
CA HIS A 193 11.87 23.60 -5.76
C HIS A 193 12.95 22.56 -6.14
N PRO A 194 14.18 22.99 -6.49
CA PRO A 194 15.29 22.08 -6.88
C PRO A 194 15.59 20.98 -5.87
N PHE A 195 15.25 21.18 -4.60
CA PHE A 195 15.35 20.17 -3.54
C PHE A 195 14.66 18.85 -3.92
N GLY A 196 13.50 18.89 -4.54
CA GLY A 196 12.77 17.66 -4.91
C GLY A 196 13.27 16.98 -6.19
N THR A 197 14.09 17.68 -6.99
CA THR A 197 14.40 17.20 -8.35
C THR A 197 15.88 17.19 -8.73
N ARG A 198 16.70 18.09 -8.17
CA ARG A 198 18.10 18.29 -8.59
C ARG A 198 19.11 18.18 -7.45
N GLN A 199 18.72 18.60 -6.26
CA GLN A 199 19.62 18.73 -5.10
C GLN A 199 18.93 18.24 -3.82
N PRO A 200 18.40 17.00 -3.80
CA PRO A 200 17.83 16.46 -2.57
C PRO A 200 18.91 16.30 -1.50
N VAL A 201 18.58 16.70 -0.28
CA VAL A 201 19.40 16.46 0.91
C VAL A 201 18.61 15.53 1.82
N GLY A 202 19.02 14.27 1.89
CA GLY A 202 18.37 13.23 2.67
C GLY A 202 19.04 12.95 4.00
N ASN A 203 18.33 12.22 4.87
CA ASN A 203 18.85 11.72 6.15
C ASN A 203 18.60 10.21 6.31
N GLY A 204 18.30 9.51 5.21
CA GLY A 204 17.96 8.10 5.15
C GLY A 204 19.17 7.17 5.00
N PRO A 205 18.88 5.86 4.75
CA PRO A 205 19.92 4.85 4.56
C PRO A 205 20.77 5.05 3.30
N PHE A 206 20.26 5.76 2.30
CA PHE A 206 21.02 6.11 1.10
C PHE A 206 21.03 7.63 0.90
N SER A 207 22.11 8.14 0.35
CA SER A 207 22.33 9.54 0.00
C SER A 207 22.18 9.74 -1.50
N PHE A 208 21.58 10.85 -1.91
CA PHE A 208 21.45 11.20 -3.32
C PHE A 208 22.83 11.53 -3.94
N VAL A 209 23.04 11.02 -5.15
CA VAL A 209 24.28 11.28 -5.94
C VAL A 209 23.95 12.08 -7.20
N SER A 210 23.06 11.57 -8.04
CA SER A 210 22.74 12.20 -9.32
C SER A 210 21.39 11.77 -9.87
N ARG A 211 20.86 12.57 -10.82
CA ARG A 211 19.67 12.28 -11.59
C ARG A 211 19.87 12.60 -13.05
N ARG A 212 19.41 11.71 -13.93
CA ARG A 212 19.12 11.98 -15.34
C ARG A 212 17.60 11.93 -15.52
N ALA A 213 16.98 13.12 -15.72
CA ALA A 213 15.54 13.25 -15.79
C ALA A 213 14.93 12.31 -16.84
N GLY A 214 13.85 11.60 -16.48
CA GLY A 214 13.19 10.62 -17.33
C GLY A 214 13.97 9.31 -17.52
N GLN A 215 15.16 9.15 -16.91
CA GLN A 215 16.02 7.99 -17.11
C GLN A 215 16.40 7.29 -15.81
N GLU A 216 17.11 7.98 -14.92
CA GLU A 216 17.59 7.34 -13.69
C GLU A 216 17.83 8.30 -12.53
N TRP A 217 17.78 7.72 -11.33
CA TRP A 217 18.25 8.30 -10.07
C TRP A 217 19.31 7.39 -9.47
N VAL A 218 20.37 7.98 -8.95
CA VAL A 218 21.50 7.26 -8.36
C VAL A 218 21.69 7.69 -6.91
N PHE A 219 21.82 6.70 -6.05
CA PHE A 219 22.07 6.89 -4.63
C PHE A 219 23.25 6.02 -4.19
N GLU A 220 23.91 6.43 -3.10
CA GLU A 220 24.98 5.66 -2.46
C GLU A 220 24.64 5.36 -1.00
N ALA A 221 25.21 4.26 -0.48
CA ALA A 221 25.00 3.86 0.90
C ALA A 221 25.47 4.92 1.87
N ASN A 222 24.61 5.30 2.81
CA ASN A 222 24.97 6.21 3.90
C ASN A 222 25.86 5.49 4.94
N PRO A 223 27.15 5.79 5.06
CA PRO A 223 28.04 5.12 6.01
C PRO A 223 27.73 5.46 7.48
N ARG A 224 27.01 6.57 7.71
CA ARG A 224 26.60 7.04 9.04
C ARG A 224 25.22 6.52 9.46
N TRP A 225 24.61 5.65 8.65
CA TRP A 225 23.28 5.13 8.99
C TRP A 225 23.32 4.40 10.33
N PRO A 226 22.42 4.71 11.29
CA PRO A 226 22.50 4.20 12.66
C PRO A 226 22.46 2.68 12.74
N ARG A 227 23.33 2.10 13.59
CA ARG A 227 23.38 0.64 13.79
C ARG A 227 22.07 0.06 14.30
N GLU A 228 21.35 0.78 15.16
CA GLU A 228 20.03 0.37 15.66
C GLU A 228 18.95 0.34 14.58
N LEU A 229 19.13 1.11 13.51
CA LEU A 229 18.26 1.08 12.33
C LEU A 229 18.75 0.10 11.24
N GLY A 230 19.75 -0.70 11.56
CA GLY A 230 20.34 -1.71 10.69
C GLY A 230 21.80 -1.44 10.30
N GLY A 231 22.35 -0.26 10.53
CA GLY A 231 23.70 0.13 10.11
C GLY A 231 23.81 0.36 8.60
N ARG A 232 25.01 0.69 8.12
CA ARG A 232 25.27 0.96 6.70
C ARG A 232 24.53 -0.05 5.79
N PRO A 233 23.84 0.39 4.72
CA PRO A 233 23.24 -0.51 3.73
C PRO A 233 24.23 -1.53 3.17
N TYR A 234 23.76 -2.72 2.85
CA TYR A 234 24.63 -3.75 2.28
C TYR A 234 25.07 -3.40 0.85
N ALA A 235 24.16 -2.93 -0.02
CA ALA A 235 24.53 -2.45 -1.34
C ALA A 235 25.28 -1.10 -1.26
N ASP A 236 26.37 -0.91 -2.02
CA ASP A 236 27.09 0.35 -2.10
C ASP A 236 26.29 1.43 -2.82
N ARG A 237 25.55 1.02 -3.85
CA ARG A 237 24.77 1.93 -4.71
C ARG A 237 23.38 1.37 -4.95
N LEU A 238 22.45 2.28 -5.08
CA LEU A 238 21.09 2.03 -5.53
C LEU A 238 20.83 2.88 -6.78
N VAL A 239 20.37 2.25 -7.84
CA VAL A 239 19.95 2.91 -9.09
C VAL A 239 18.48 2.64 -9.33
N TYR A 240 17.69 3.67 -9.46
CA TYR A 240 16.31 3.58 -9.97
C TYR A 240 16.34 3.98 -11.45
N ARG A 241 15.88 3.08 -12.32
CA ARG A 241 15.89 3.25 -13.77
C ARG A 241 14.47 3.25 -14.33
N ALA A 242 14.12 4.31 -15.07
CA ALA A 242 12.86 4.40 -15.80
C ALA A 242 12.99 3.73 -17.17
N VAL A 243 12.19 2.69 -17.41
CA VAL A 243 12.09 1.98 -18.69
C VAL A 243 10.61 1.83 -19.00
N PRO A 244 10.05 2.68 -19.89
CA PRO A 244 8.60 2.75 -20.10
C PRO A 244 7.96 1.45 -20.63
N GLU A 245 8.71 0.64 -21.37
CA GLU A 245 8.17 -0.55 -22.00
C GLU A 245 8.24 -1.78 -21.05
N PRO A 246 7.09 -2.35 -20.63
CA PRO A 246 7.05 -3.47 -19.70
C PRO A 246 7.78 -4.72 -20.14
N ALA A 247 7.78 -5.02 -21.45
CA ALA A 247 8.48 -6.17 -22.00
C ALA A 247 10.01 -6.02 -21.94
N THR A 248 10.49 -4.79 -22.11
CA THR A 248 11.92 -4.46 -21.95
C THR A 248 12.35 -4.65 -20.48
N LEU A 249 11.55 -4.18 -19.51
CA LEU A 249 11.82 -4.42 -18.09
C LEU A 249 11.93 -5.92 -17.77
N LEU A 250 11.04 -6.73 -18.33
CA LEU A 250 11.12 -8.18 -18.13
C LEU A 250 12.41 -8.76 -18.73
N THR A 251 12.79 -8.34 -19.93
CA THR A 251 14.02 -8.79 -20.57
C THR A 251 15.26 -8.35 -19.78
N GLU A 252 15.30 -7.11 -19.30
CA GLU A 252 16.40 -6.62 -18.45
C GLU A 252 16.49 -7.39 -17.12
N LEU A 253 15.37 -7.76 -16.51
CA LEU A 253 15.36 -8.60 -15.32
C LEU A 253 15.98 -9.98 -15.60
N GLU A 254 15.64 -10.61 -16.71
CA GLU A 254 16.12 -11.93 -17.09
C GLU A 254 17.60 -11.93 -17.52
N THR A 255 18.07 -10.83 -18.10
CA THR A 255 19.46 -10.68 -18.52
C THR A 255 20.37 -10.12 -17.41
N GLY A 256 19.78 -9.58 -16.33
CA GLY A 256 20.50 -9.00 -15.22
C GLY A 256 20.82 -7.51 -15.39
N GLY A 257 20.19 -6.83 -16.33
CA GLY A 257 20.24 -5.36 -16.50
C GLY A 257 19.55 -4.62 -15.35
N ILE A 258 18.52 -5.21 -14.77
CA ILE A 258 17.89 -4.77 -13.52
C ILE A 258 17.81 -5.92 -12.52
N ASP A 259 17.69 -5.57 -11.25
CA ASP A 259 17.60 -6.50 -10.12
C ASP A 259 16.18 -6.69 -9.60
N LEU A 260 15.37 -5.63 -9.65
CA LEU A 260 13.98 -5.66 -9.25
C LEU A 260 13.09 -5.03 -10.32
N TYR A 261 11.95 -5.67 -10.55
CA TYR A 261 10.85 -5.16 -11.35
C TYR A 261 9.59 -5.08 -10.48
N PRO A 262 9.42 -3.99 -9.68
CA PRO A 262 8.23 -3.79 -8.86
C PRO A 262 7.00 -3.49 -9.70
N GLY A 263 5.84 -3.98 -9.26
CA GLY A 263 4.58 -3.80 -9.97
C GLY A 263 4.53 -4.49 -11.33
N MET A 264 5.23 -5.60 -11.47
CA MET A 264 5.26 -6.39 -12.70
C MET A 264 3.85 -6.86 -13.10
N PRO A 265 3.45 -6.69 -14.36
CA PRO A 265 2.16 -7.19 -14.87
C PRO A 265 1.98 -8.70 -14.69
N PRO A 266 0.76 -9.16 -14.29
CA PRO A 266 0.51 -10.58 -13.97
C PRO A 266 0.79 -11.55 -15.10
N GLN A 267 0.61 -11.13 -16.36
CA GLN A 267 0.88 -11.97 -17.54
C GLN A 267 2.36 -12.40 -17.65
N PHE A 268 3.29 -11.72 -16.98
CA PHE A 268 4.71 -12.08 -16.97
C PHE A 268 5.07 -13.08 -15.87
N ALA A 269 4.18 -13.31 -14.91
CA ALA A 269 4.46 -14.19 -13.78
C ALA A 269 4.85 -15.64 -14.19
N PRO A 270 4.20 -16.30 -15.15
CA PRO A 270 4.62 -17.64 -15.60
C PRO A 270 6.06 -17.66 -16.14
N ARG A 271 6.43 -16.63 -16.91
CA ARG A 271 7.77 -16.52 -17.49
C ARG A 271 8.84 -16.30 -16.40
N VAL A 272 8.59 -15.44 -15.43
CA VAL A 272 9.51 -15.21 -14.30
C VAL A 272 9.62 -16.45 -13.42
N ARG A 273 8.52 -17.19 -13.19
CA ARG A 273 8.56 -18.46 -12.43
C ARG A 273 9.42 -19.53 -13.10
N ALA A 274 9.41 -19.58 -14.43
CA ALA A 274 10.23 -20.51 -15.22
C ALA A 274 11.70 -20.07 -15.34
N SER A 275 12.03 -18.82 -14.96
CA SER A 275 13.36 -18.26 -15.12
C SER A 275 14.38 -18.87 -14.14
N THR A 276 15.58 -19.17 -14.65
CA THR A 276 16.72 -19.59 -13.83
C THR A 276 17.44 -18.39 -13.18
N ARG A 277 17.23 -17.16 -13.68
CA ARG A 277 17.91 -15.95 -13.23
C ARG A 277 17.04 -15.03 -12.37
N ALA A 278 15.72 -15.14 -12.51
CA ALA A 278 14.77 -14.36 -11.73
C ALA A 278 13.88 -15.27 -10.87
N ARG A 279 13.26 -14.68 -9.87
CA ARG A 279 12.20 -15.29 -9.07
C ARG A 279 11.06 -14.29 -8.91
N LEU A 280 9.85 -14.81 -8.74
CA LEU A 280 8.68 -14.00 -8.44
C LEU A 280 8.54 -13.91 -6.92
N VAL A 281 8.35 -12.67 -6.42
CA VAL A 281 7.85 -12.40 -5.08
C VAL A 281 6.48 -11.78 -5.25
N ASP A 282 5.48 -12.34 -4.59
CA ASP A 282 4.13 -11.79 -4.54
C ASP A 282 3.69 -11.62 -3.09
N TYR A 283 2.95 -10.55 -2.84
CA TYR A 283 2.41 -10.25 -1.52
C TYR A 283 1.08 -9.52 -1.63
N PRO A 284 0.18 -9.62 -0.62
CA PRO A 284 -1.07 -8.89 -0.59
C PRO A 284 -0.84 -7.38 -0.56
N ASP A 285 -1.54 -6.64 -1.44
CA ASP A 285 -1.63 -5.18 -1.36
C ASP A 285 -3.00 -4.78 -0.78
N LEU A 286 -3.10 -3.58 -0.23
CA LEU A 286 -4.38 -3.04 0.25
C LEU A 286 -5.30 -2.60 -0.90
N SER A 287 -4.73 -2.41 -2.09
CA SER A 287 -5.44 -1.94 -3.27
C SER A 287 -6.51 -2.92 -3.74
N TYR A 288 -7.67 -2.39 -4.10
CA TYR A 288 -8.73 -3.16 -4.73
C TYR A 288 -9.22 -2.52 -6.03
N GLU A 289 -9.68 -3.36 -6.96
CA GLU A 289 -10.38 -2.94 -8.17
C GLU A 289 -11.88 -3.04 -7.94
N HIS A 290 -12.66 -2.07 -8.46
CA HIS A 290 -14.09 -2.03 -8.28
C HIS A 290 -14.82 -1.36 -9.44
N ILE A 291 -16.10 -1.68 -9.56
CA ILE A 291 -17.04 -0.97 -10.44
C ILE A 291 -17.87 -0.06 -9.57
N ILE A 292 -17.75 1.23 -9.77
CA ILE A 292 -18.55 2.24 -9.08
C ILE A 292 -19.84 2.47 -9.86
N TRP A 293 -20.95 2.38 -9.15
CA TRP A 293 -22.29 2.67 -9.68
C TRP A 293 -22.68 4.11 -9.38
N ASN A 294 -23.19 4.86 -10.36
CA ASN A 294 -23.76 6.17 -10.10
C ASN A 294 -25.16 6.02 -9.49
N THR A 295 -25.22 5.96 -8.15
CA THR A 295 -26.49 5.72 -7.42
C THR A 295 -27.48 6.89 -7.49
N ARG A 296 -27.09 8.02 -8.09
CA ARG A 296 -27.95 9.20 -8.26
C ARG A 296 -28.98 9.03 -9.37
N ARG A 297 -28.80 8.05 -10.24
CA ARG A 297 -29.67 7.83 -11.40
C ARG A 297 -30.03 6.35 -11.58
N ARG A 298 -31.16 6.12 -12.27
CA ARG A 298 -31.54 4.77 -12.71
C ARG A 298 -30.51 4.21 -13.70
N PRO A 299 -30.26 2.91 -13.72
CA PRO A 299 -30.92 1.89 -12.88
C PRO A 299 -30.29 1.75 -11.48
N PHE A 300 -29.14 2.38 -11.23
CA PHE A 300 -28.31 2.16 -10.05
C PHE A 300 -28.78 2.88 -8.77
N SER A 301 -29.83 3.69 -8.83
CA SER A 301 -30.51 4.20 -7.61
C SER A 301 -31.17 3.07 -6.80
N ASP A 302 -31.51 1.93 -7.43
CA ASP A 302 -32.08 0.75 -6.76
C ASP A 302 -30.95 -0.20 -6.30
N ALA A 303 -30.89 -0.47 -5.00
CA ALA A 303 -29.91 -1.39 -4.42
C ALA A 303 -30.07 -2.83 -4.91
N ARG A 304 -31.29 -3.26 -5.27
CA ARG A 304 -31.54 -4.61 -5.82
C ARG A 304 -30.82 -4.80 -7.13
N VAL A 305 -30.82 -3.76 -8.00
CA VAL A 305 -30.09 -3.79 -9.26
C VAL A 305 -28.58 -3.87 -9.01
N ARG A 306 -28.03 -3.07 -8.10
CA ARG A 306 -26.59 -3.10 -7.78
C ARG A 306 -26.16 -4.46 -7.23
N ARG A 307 -26.97 -5.04 -6.33
CA ARG A 307 -26.77 -6.41 -5.81
C ARG A 307 -26.85 -7.46 -6.91
N ALA A 308 -27.79 -7.32 -7.85
CA ALA A 308 -27.89 -8.20 -9.00
C ALA A 308 -26.64 -8.14 -9.87
N MET A 309 -26.09 -6.95 -10.15
CA MET A 309 -24.83 -6.79 -10.88
C MET A 309 -23.69 -7.55 -10.19
N THR A 310 -23.52 -7.34 -8.88
CA THR A 310 -22.46 -8.03 -8.11
C THR A 310 -22.61 -9.55 -8.17
N ARG A 311 -23.83 -10.08 -8.01
CA ARG A 311 -24.07 -11.53 -8.04
C ARG A 311 -23.98 -12.14 -9.45
N ALA A 312 -24.11 -11.34 -10.50
CA ALA A 312 -23.95 -11.79 -11.88
C ALA A 312 -22.49 -11.84 -12.35
N ILE A 313 -21.55 -11.28 -11.58
CA ILE A 313 -20.12 -11.21 -11.93
C ILE A 313 -19.34 -12.31 -11.21
N ASP A 314 -18.74 -13.24 -11.97
CA ASP A 314 -17.79 -14.25 -11.46
C ASP A 314 -16.45 -13.57 -11.16
N ARG A 315 -16.36 -12.99 -9.94
CA ARG A 315 -15.18 -12.28 -9.48
C ARG A 315 -13.98 -13.20 -9.28
N GLU A 316 -14.19 -14.46 -8.89
CA GLU A 316 -13.12 -15.46 -8.87
C GLU A 316 -12.58 -15.76 -10.27
N GLY A 317 -13.49 -15.84 -11.26
CA GLY A 317 -13.13 -15.97 -12.66
C GLY A 317 -12.28 -14.80 -13.15
N LEU A 318 -12.59 -13.56 -12.72
CA LEU A 318 -11.76 -12.39 -13.01
C LEU A 318 -10.35 -12.53 -12.42
N VAL A 319 -10.24 -12.91 -11.14
CA VAL A 319 -8.93 -13.13 -10.50
C VAL A 319 -8.12 -14.19 -11.25
N ARG A 320 -8.75 -15.30 -11.64
CA ARG A 320 -8.06 -16.36 -12.41
C ARG A 320 -7.61 -15.90 -13.79
N ALA A 321 -8.49 -15.24 -14.54
CA ALA A 321 -8.23 -14.90 -15.93
C ALA A 321 -7.36 -13.65 -16.10
N VAL A 322 -7.66 -12.59 -15.36
CA VAL A 322 -7.02 -11.27 -15.54
C VAL A 322 -5.78 -11.13 -14.64
N ARG A 323 -5.85 -11.68 -13.42
CA ARG A 323 -4.76 -11.60 -12.45
C ARG A 323 -3.89 -12.86 -12.40
N ALA A 324 -4.13 -13.85 -13.27
CA ALA A 324 -3.43 -15.14 -13.24
C ALA A 324 -3.44 -15.82 -11.85
N GLY A 325 -4.50 -15.59 -11.05
CA GLY A 325 -4.65 -16.08 -9.68
C GLY A 325 -4.00 -15.21 -8.60
N TYR A 326 -3.34 -14.11 -8.95
CA TYR A 326 -2.68 -13.22 -7.99
C TYR A 326 -3.64 -12.14 -7.46
N GLY A 327 -4.45 -12.54 -6.53
CA GLY A 327 -5.45 -11.69 -5.88
C GLY A 327 -6.50 -12.54 -5.20
N ARG A 328 -7.44 -11.89 -4.55
CA ARG A 328 -8.58 -12.53 -3.88
C ARG A 328 -9.82 -11.65 -4.00
N VAL A 329 -10.99 -12.26 -4.10
CA VAL A 329 -12.25 -11.53 -4.19
C VAL A 329 -12.39 -10.56 -3.04
N ALA A 330 -12.78 -9.31 -3.36
CA ALA A 330 -13.07 -8.29 -2.37
C ALA A 330 -14.57 -8.28 -2.06
N ASN A 331 -14.92 -8.49 -0.81
CA ASN A 331 -16.31 -8.40 -0.32
C ASN A 331 -16.55 -7.15 0.52
N SER A 332 -15.48 -6.46 0.91
CA SER A 332 -15.47 -5.25 1.72
C SER A 332 -14.38 -4.31 1.22
N THR A 333 -14.48 -3.03 1.52
CA THR A 333 -13.40 -2.03 1.29
C THR A 333 -12.21 -2.26 2.24
N VAL A 334 -12.40 -3.02 3.30
CA VAL A 334 -11.39 -3.35 4.31
C VAL A 334 -10.59 -4.56 3.84
N SER A 335 -9.32 -4.35 3.54
CA SER A 335 -8.40 -5.43 3.17
C SER A 335 -8.25 -6.45 4.32
N PRO A 336 -8.17 -7.76 4.00
CA PRO A 336 -7.84 -8.80 4.99
C PRO A 336 -6.51 -8.62 5.73
N GLU A 337 -5.63 -7.75 5.25
CA GLU A 337 -4.39 -7.39 5.94
C GLU A 337 -4.60 -6.42 7.12
N LEU A 338 -5.78 -5.79 7.20
CA LEU A 338 -6.11 -4.83 8.24
C LEU A 338 -6.85 -5.48 9.41
N TRP A 339 -6.55 -5.05 10.62
CA TRP A 339 -7.10 -5.63 11.86
C TRP A 339 -8.63 -5.53 11.96
N MET A 340 -9.25 -4.56 11.28
CA MET A 340 -10.70 -4.33 11.31
C MET A 340 -11.46 -5.18 10.27
N HIS A 341 -10.80 -6.01 9.48
CA HIS A 341 -11.45 -6.82 8.47
C HIS A 341 -12.47 -7.80 9.07
N ASP A 342 -13.64 -7.86 8.46
CA ASP A 342 -14.67 -8.88 8.76
C ASP A 342 -14.78 -9.89 7.60
N PRO A 343 -14.32 -11.12 7.77
CA PRO A 343 -14.41 -12.13 6.72
C PRO A 343 -15.85 -12.56 6.37
N ALA A 344 -16.82 -12.25 7.24
CA ALA A 344 -18.24 -12.53 6.99
C ALA A 344 -18.93 -11.45 6.13
N ALA A 345 -18.36 -10.24 6.07
CA ALA A 345 -18.96 -9.14 5.31
C ALA A 345 -19.07 -9.49 3.83
N GLY A 346 -20.27 -9.42 3.26
CA GLY A 346 -20.56 -9.64 1.85
C GLY A 346 -20.34 -11.08 1.35
N ALA A 347 -20.18 -12.05 2.24
CA ALA A 347 -20.05 -13.46 1.85
C ALA A 347 -21.27 -13.95 1.04
N GLU A 348 -22.43 -13.39 1.32
CA GLU A 348 -23.68 -13.66 0.59
C GLU A 348 -23.71 -13.06 -0.82
N MET A 349 -22.78 -12.16 -1.17
CA MET A 349 -22.66 -11.54 -2.50
C MET A 349 -21.83 -12.38 -3.48
N GLY A 350 -21.69 -13.68 -3.25
CA GLY A 350 -21.05 -14.63 -4.16
C GLY A 350 -21.74 -14.71 -5.53
N TYR A 351 -21.04 -15.23 -6.52
CA TYR A 351 -21.53 -15.42 -7.88
C TYR A 351 -22.77 -16.36 -7.91
N ASP A 352 -23.90 -15.85 -8.36
CA ASP A 352 -25.17 -16.58 -8.49
C ASP A 352 -26.08 -15.86 -9.49
N THR A 353 -26.08 -16.33 -10.72
CA THR A 353 -26.90 -15.76 -11.81
C THR A 353 -28.40 -15.95 -11.60
N ALA A 354 -28.82 -17.00 -10.90
CA ALA A 354 -30.24 -17.21 -10.59
C ALA A 354 -30.75 -16.18 -9.58
N ALA A 355 -29.94 -15.90 -8.53
CA ALA A 355 -30.25 -14.85 -7.59
C ALA A 355 -30.19 -13.44 -8.24
N ALA A 356 -29.24 -13.22 -9.17
CA ALA A 356 -29.18 -11.97 -9.93
C ALA A 356 -30.47 -11.73 -10.72
N ARG A 357 -30.97 -12.74 -11.46
CA ARG A 357 -32.22 -12.63 -12.21
C ARG A 357 -33.42 -12.39 -11.28
N ARG A 358 -33.51 -13.06 -10.12
CA ARG A 358 -34.57 -12.79 -9.15
C ARG A 358 -34.57 -11.34 -8.67
N LEU A 359 -33.40 -10.81 -8.31
CA LEU A 359 -33.27 -9.42 -7.88
C LEU A 359 -33.69 -8.42 -8.98
N LEU A 360 -33.35 -8.71 -10.25
CA LEU A 360 -33.77 -7.88 -11.39
C LEU A 360 -35.29 -7.94 -11.59
N ALA A 361 -35.90 -9.13 -11.50
CA ALA A 361 -37.35 -9.29 -11.57
C ALA A 361 -38.05 -8.56 -10.41
N GLU A 362 -37.56 -8.69 -9.17
CA GLU A 362 -38.06 -7.94 -8.01
C GLU A 362 -37.92 -6.42 -8.18
N ALA A 363 -36.92 -5.96 -8.95
CA ALA A 363 -36.72 -4.56 -9.30
C ALA A 363 -37.62 -4.11 -10.48
N GLY A 364 -38.44 -4.98 -11.06
CA GLY A 364 -39.42 -4.68 -12.11
C GLY A 364 -38.86 -4.85 -13.54
N TYR A 365 -37.71 -5.53 -13.71
CA TYR A 365 -37.10 -5.78 -15.02
C TYR A 365 -37.50 -7.15 -15.56
N ALA A 366 -37.92 -7.20 -16.82
CA ALA A 366 -38.26 -8.42 -17.56
C ALA A 366 -37.96 -8.25 -19.05
N ASP A 367 -37.61 -9.34 -19.74
CA ASP A 367 -37.49 -9.35 -21.21
C ASP A 367 -38.92 -9.36 -21.80
N ARG A 368 -39.34 -8.22 -22.33
CA ARG A 368 -40.74 -7.99 -22.76
C ARG A 368 -40.93 -8.13 -24.27
N ASP A 369 -39.87 -7.95 -25.02
CA ASP A 369 -39.89 -8.04 -26.50
C ASP A 369 -39.14 -9.25 -27.05
N GLY A 370 -38.42 -9.99 -26.18
CA GLY A 370 -37.75 -11.24 -26.51
C GLY A 370 -36.38 -11.06 -27.17
N ASP A 371 -35.77 -9.85 -27.05
CA ASP A 371 -34.46 -9.57 -27.62
C ASP A 371 -33.28 -10.03 -26.72
N GLY A 372 -33.60 -10.49 -25.52
CA GLY A 372 -32.65 -10.97 -24.50
C GLY A 372 -32.07 -9.86 -23.63
N VAL A 373 -32.54 -8.61 -23.75
CA VAL A 373 -32.27 -7.50 -22.85
C VAL A 373 -33.51 -7.25 -22.00
N LEU A 374 -33.32 -7.07 -20.71
CA LEU A 374 -34.44 -6.78 -19.81
C LEU A 374 -34.88 -5.31 -19.91
N GLU A 375 -36.20 -5.05 -19.87
CA GLU A 375 -36.78 -3.71 -19.80
C GLU A 375 -37.43 -3.46 -18.44
N ALA A 376 -37.38 -2.20 -18.02
CA ALA A 376 -38.21 -1.69 -16.94
C ALA A 376 -39.72 -1.68 -17.34
N GLU A 377 -40.63 -1.43 -16.38
CA GLU A 377 -42.05 -1.31 -16.64
C GLU A 377 -42.44 -0.23 -17.67
N ASP A 378 -41.62 0.82 -17.76
CA ASP A 378 -41.79 1.92 -18.71
C ASP A 378 -41.16 1.64 -20.10
N GLY A 379 -40.75 0.40 -20.37
CA GLY A 379 -40.18 -0.07 -21.63
C GLY A 379 -38.72 0.32 -21.86
N ARG A 380 -38.05 0.98 -20.91
CA ARG A 380 -36.64 1.32 -21.05
C ARG A 380 -35.74 0.11 -20.85
N PRO A 381 -34.83 -0.19 -21.79
CA PRO A 381 -33.93 -1.32 -21.68
C PRO A 381 -32.94 -1.15 -20.52
N LEU A 382 -32.61 -2.25 -19.85
CA LEU A 382 -31.56 -2.29 -18.83
C LEU A 382 -30.19 -2.25 -19.52
N ARG A 383 -29.83 -1.04 -19.93
CA ARG A 383 -28.59 -0.73 -20.64
C ARG A 383 -27.85 0.39 -19.93
N PHE A 384 -26.53 0.29 -19.89
CA PHE A 384 -25.66 1.34 -19.34
C PHE A 384 -24.27 1.34 -19.97
N THR A 385 -23.57 2.48 -19.83
CA THR A 385 -22.17 2.63 -20.24
C THR A 385 -21.24 2.32 -19.07
N LEU A 386 -20.29 1.39 -19.27
CA LEU A 386 -19.18 1.15 -18.36
C LEU A 386 -17.92 1.85 -18.91
N LYS A 387 -17.52 2.94 -18.25
CA LYS A 387 -16.30 3.68 -18.61
C LYS A 387 -15.07 2.95 -18.07
N VAL A 388 -14.00 2.90 -18.90
CA VAL A 388 -12.73 2.22 -18.63
C VAL A 388 -11.59 3.16 -18.97
N PRO A 389 -10.51 3.24 -18.16
CA PRO A 389 -9.35 4.05 -18.54
C PRO A 389 -8.63 3.48 -19.75
N HIS A 390 -8.41 4.32 -20.76
CA HIS A 390 -7.67 3.95 -21.97
C HIS A 390 -6.22 3.56 -21.62
N GLY A 391 -5.70 2.55 -22.33
CA GLY A 391 -4.33 2.05 -22.14
C GLY A 391 -4.14 1.11 -20.94
N ASN A 392 -5.13 0.93 -20.09
CA ASN A 392 -5.08 -0.03 -18.99
C ASN A 392 -5.69 -1.37 -19.42
N ARG A 393 -4.81 -2.29 -19.85
CA ARG A 393 -5.21 -3.61 -20.34
C ARG A 393 -5.99 -4.41 -19.28
N GLU A 394 -5.52 -4.42 -18.03
CA GLU A 394 -6.17 -5.18 -16.95
C GLU A 394 -7.62 -4.76 -16.74
N ARG A 395 -7.88 -3.44 -16.70
CA ARG A 395 -9.24 -2.90 -16.55
C ARG A 395 -10.11 -3.15 -17.77
N ARG A 396 -9.52 -3.13 -18.96
CA ARG A 396 -10.23 -3.50 -20.18
C ARG A 396 -10.66 -4.97 -20.16
N ASP A 397 -9.72 -5.88 -19.89
CA ASP A 397 -9.99 -7.32 -19.81
C ASP A 397 -11.08 -7.61 -18.75
N ASN A 398 -11.04 -6.95 -17.58
CA ASN A 398 -12.10 -7.01 -16.58
C ASN A 398 -13.46 -6.56 -17.14
N ALA A 399 -13.49 -5.41 -17.82
CA ALA A 399 -14.73 -4.83 -18.35
C ALA A 399 -15.37 -5.71 -19.45
N GLU A 400 -14.56 -6.30 -20.35
CA GLU A 400 -15.02 -7.22 -21.38
C GLU A 400 -15.64 -8.49 -20.77
N MET A 401 -15.00 -9.05 -19.74
CA MET A 401 -15.55 -10.20 -19.01
C MET A 401 -16.84 -9.85 -18.30
N VAL A 402 -16.89 -8.69 -17.61
CA VAL A 402 -18.10 -8.18 -16.94
C VAL A 402 -19.25 -7.97 -17.94
N GLN A 403 -18.98 -7.34 -19.10
CA GLN A 403 -19.96 -7.18 -20.18
C GLN A 403 -20.56 -8.53 -20.60
N SER A 404 -19.69 -9.52 -20.86
CA SER A 404 -20.10 -10.87 -21.27
C SER A 404 -20.95 -11.56 -20.20
N GLN A 405 -20.57 -11.41 -18.93
CA GLN A 405 -21.28 -12.05 -17.81
C GLN A 405 -22.64 -11.39 -17.55
N LEU A 406 -22.73 -10.07 -17.59
CA LEU A 406 -23.98 -9.32 -17.39
C LEU A 406 -24.98 -9.55 -18.51
N ARG A 407 -24.52 -9.73 -19.77
CA ARG A 407 -25.38 -10.13 -20.88
C ARG A 407 -26.15 -11.42 -20.63
N ARG A 408 -25.55 -12.38 -19.91
CA ARG A 408 -26.18 -13.67 -19.57
C ARG A 408 -27.40 -13.53 -18.66
N VAL A 409 -27.52 -12.41 -17.98
CA VAL A 409 -28.67 -12.09 -17.10
C VAL A 409 -29.56 -10.98 -17.67
N GLY A 410 -29.42 -10.68 -18.99
CA GLY A 410 -30.27 -9.74 -19.71
C GLY A 410 -29.86 -8.26 -19.53
N VAL A 411 -28.60 -7.98 -19.21
CA VAL A 411 -28.10 -6.62 -19.05
C VAL A 411 -27.18 -6.23 -20.19
N ALA A 412 -27.50 -5.16 -20.91
CA ALA A 412 -26.69 -4.64 -22.00
C ALA A 412 -25.66 -3.62 -21.48
N VAL A 413 -24.37 -3.91 -21.66
CA VAL A 413 -23.27 -3.01 -21.25
C VAL A 413 -22.55 -2.47 -22.48
N GLU A 414 -22.39 -1.17 -22.55
CA GLU A 414 -21.59 -0.49 -23.56
C GLU A 414 -20.24 -0.11 -22.95
N LEU A 415 -19.13 -0.63 -23.51
CA LEU A 415 -17.78 -0.29 -23.03
C LEU A 415 -17.32 1.01 -23.68
N ARG A 416 -16.79 1.93 -22.88
CA ARG A 416 -16.24 3.21 -23.34
C ARG A 416 -14.88 3.48 -22.73
N GLU A 417 -13.84 3.41 -23.54
CA GLU A 417 -12.50 3.81 -23.12
C GLU A 417 -12.37 5.35 -23.10
N VAL A 418 -11.80 5.87 -22.02
CA VAL A 418 -11.57 7.31 -21.81
C VAL A 418 -10.14 7.50 -21.28
N GLU A 419 -9.44 8.53 -21.75
CA GLU A 419 -8.12 8.90 -21.20
C GLU A 419 -8.23 9.13 -19.69
N PHE A 420 -7.23 8.68 -18.93
CA PHE A 420 -7.34 8.54 -17.46
C PHE A 420 -7.67 9.86 -16.75
N ASN A 421 -6.97 10.96 -17.06
CA ASN A 421 -7.22 12.25 -16.39
C ASN A 421 -8.59 12.82 -16.79
N THR A 422 -9.00 12.62 -18.03
CA THR A 422 -10.33 12.97 -18.51
C THR A 422 -11.41 12.15 -17.81
N LEU A 423 -11.17 10.85 -17.62
CA LEU A 423 -12.08 9.98 -16.87
C LEU A 423 -12.26 10.47 -15.43
N ILE A 424 -11.16 10.71 -14.73
CA ILE A 424 -11.20 11.21 -13.34
C ILE A 424 -11.91 12.57 -13.28
N ALA A 425 -11.64 13.48 -14.21
CA ALA A 425 -12.33 14.77 -14.27
C ALA A 425 -13.85 14.60 -14.47
N GLN A 426 -14.29 13.70 -15.35
CA GLN A 426 -15.72 13.43 -15.61
C GLN A 426 -16.44 12.84 -14.39
N ILE A 427 -15.85 11.87 -13.71
CA ILE A 427 -16.48 11.23 -12.54
C ILE A 427 -16.40 12.12 -11.28
N SER A 428 -15.45 13.04 -11.22
CA SER A 428 -15.26 13.99 -10.12
C SER A 428 -15.99 15.33 -10.32
N ASP A 429 -16.52 15.61 -11.54
CA ASP A 429 -17.32 16.82 -11.78
C ASP A 429 -18.64 16.75 -11.02
N VAL A 430 -18.68 17.43 -9.88
CA VAL A 430 -19.83 17.43 -8.97
C VAL A 430 -21.13 17.95 -9.59
N ARG A 431 -21.06 18.72 -10.68
CA ARG A 431 -22.22 19.30 -11.35
C ARG A 431 -22.85 18.34 -12.37
N ARG A 432 -22.05 17.55 -13.06
CA ARG A 432 -22.49 16.68 -14.16
C ARG A 432 -22.57 15.23 -13.78
N ARG A 433 -21.51 14.69 -13.14
CA ARG A 433 -21.38 13.25 -12.86
C ARG A 433 -21.76 12.41 -14.08
N ASP A 434 -21.11 12.73 -15.22
CA ASP A 434 -21.48 12.17 -16.52
C ASP A 434 -20.92 10.74 -16.68
N PHE A 435 -21.51 9.81 -15.96
CA PHE A 435 -21.25 8.37 -16.09
C PHE A 435 -22.41 7.58 -15.47
N ASP A 436 -22.58 6.32 -15.94
CA ASP A 436 -23.47 5.33 -15.34
C ASP A 436 -22.67 4.42 -14.40
N ALA A 437 -21.58 3.86 -14.93
CA ALA A 437 -20.63 3.02 -14.19
C ALA A 437 -19.19 3.29 -14.64
N VAL A 438 -18.25 3.05 -13.76
CA VAL A 438 -16.81 3.18 -14.06
C VAL A 438 -16.01 2.10 -13.33
N ILE A 439 -15.00 1.53 -13.99
CA ILE A 439 -14.06 0.61 -13.40
C ILE A 439 -12.76 1.36 -13.07
N VAL A 440 -12.38 1.38 -11.81
CA VAL A 440 -11.15 2.01 -11.28
C VAL A 440 -10.63 1.24 -10.08
N GLY A 441 -9.37 1.49 -9.73
CA GLY A 441 -8.77 0.98 -8.49
C GLY A 441 -8.81 2.01 -7.38
N TRP A 442 -8.76 1.53 -6.15
CA TRP A 442 -8.58 2.33 -4.95
C TRP A 442 -7.54 1.72 -4.05
N LYS A 443 -6.69 2.54 -3.45
CA LYS A 443 -5.72 2.12 -2.44
C LYS A 443 -5.99 2.87 -1.14
N PRO A 444 -6.56 2.21 -0.13
CA PRO A 444 -6.72 2.81 1.18
C PRO A 444 -5.38 2.92 1.91
N GLU A 445 -5.30 3.84 2.86
CA GLU A 445 -4.24 3.90 3.87
C GLU A 445 -4.44 2.82 4.95
N PHE A 446 -3.45 2.64 5.84
CA PHE A 446 -3.58 1.70 6.96
C PHE A 446 -4.68 2.12 7.94
N LYS A 447 -4.84 3.44 8.14
CA LYS A 447 -6.04 4.00 8.74
C LYS A 447 -7.10 4.17 7.65
N LEU A 448 -8.03 3.21 7.58
CA LEU A 448 -9.12 3.30 6.63
C LEU A 448 -10.06 4.46 6.99
N ASP A 449 -10.34 5.31 6.02
CA ASP A 449 -11.37 6.34 6.08
C ASP A 449 -12.11 6.40 4.73
N ASP A 450 -13.27 5.77 4.67
CA ASP A 450 -14.13 5.74 3.49
C ASP A 450 -15.07 6.97 3.40
N SER A 451 -14.94 7.94 4.31
CA SER A 451 -15.86 9.09 4.38
C SER A 451 -15.89 9.92 3.11
N ASP A 452 -14.75 10.06 2.41
CA ASP A 452 -14.69 10.77 1.13
C ASP A 452 -15.42 10.07 0.00
N LEU A 453 -15.59 8.74 0.11
CA LEU A 453 -16.29 7.93 -0.89
C LEU A 453 -17.78 7.82 -0.60
N TYR A 454 -18.20 7.71 0.67
CA TYR A 454 -19.53 7.26 1.03
C TYR A 454 -20.26 8.12 2.06
N ALA A 455 -19.62 9.11 2.72
CA ALA A 455 -20.30 9.93 3.72
C ALA A 455 -21.36 10.84 3.11
N CYS A 456 -22.53 10.90 3.75
CA CYS A 456 -23.68 11.71 3.30
C CYS A 456 -23.32 13.19 3.18
N GLY A 457 -22.62 13.74 4.17
CA GLY A 457 -22.17 15.15 4.16
C GLY A 457 -21.13 15.46 3.09
N LYS A 458 -20.52 14.43 2.48
CA LYS A 458 -19.54 14.58 1.40
C LYS A 458 -20.07 14.16 0.03
N ARG A 459 -21.35 13.79 -0.07
CA ARG A 459 -21.99 13.27 -1.30
C ARG A 459 -21.73 14.10 -2.55
N ASP A 460 -21.61 15.41 -2.40
CA ASP A 460 -21.35 16.35 -3.48
C ASP A 460 -19.88 16.83 -3.52
N ARG A 461 -18.96 16.04 -2.96
CA ARG A 461 -17.52 16.26 -3.08
C ARG A 461 -16.93 15.43 -4.24
N PRO A 462 -15.75 15.82 -4.77
CA PRO A 462 -15.15 15.17 -5.95
C PRO A 462 -15.00 13.65 -5.85
N LEU A 463 -14.60 13.11 -4.71
CA LEU A 463 -14.35 11.67 -4.53
C LEU A 463 -15.59 10.83 -4.23
N ALA A 464 -16.73 11.44 -3.86
CA ALA A 464 -17.99 10.73 -3.66
C ALA A 464 -18.61 10.30 -5.00
N TRP A 465 -17.88 9.53 -5.78
CA TRP A 465 -18.25 9.17 -7.15
C TRP A 465 -19.61 8.48 -7.24
N SER A 466 -19.83 7.46 -6.39
CA SER A 466 -21.11 6.73 -6.36
C SER A 466 -22.31 7.61 -6.02
N GLY A 467 -22.11 8.63 -5.17
CA GLY A 467 -23.19 9.43 -4.60
C GLY A 467 -24.07 8.68 -3.62
N TYR A 468 -23.57 7.57 -3.11
CA TYR A 468 -24.20 6.80 -2.04
C TYR A 468 -24.30 7.62 -0.76
N CYS A 469 -25.31 7.33 0.03
CA CYS A 469 -25.54 7.89 1.36
C CYS A 469 -26.42 6.93 2.16
N ASP A 470 -25.91 6.50 3.29
CA ASP A 470 -26.67 5.81 4.33
C ASP A 470 -26.34 6.44 5.69
N PRO A 471 -27.32 7.01 6.42
CA PRO A 471 -27.06 7.71 7.68
C PRO A 471 -26.50 6.83 8.80
N GLU A 472 -26.70 5.52 8.74
CA GLU A 472 -26.13 4.60 9.72
C GLU A 472 -24.66 4.32 9.38
N ALA A 473 -24.33 4.07 8.11
CA ALA A 473 -22.95 3.95 7.66
C ALA A 473 -22.14 5.18 8.00
N ASP A 474 -22.73 6.37 7.83
CA ASP A 474 -22.13 7.66 8.15
C ASP A 474 -21.77 7.77 9.64
N ARG A 475 -22.75 7.51 10.53
CA ARG A 475 -22.51 7.52 11.98
C ARG A 475 -21.48 6.49 12.43
N LEU A 476 -21.47 5.30 11.81
CA LEU A 476 -20.49 4.26 12.12
C LEU A 476 -19.09 4.70 11.69
N MET A 477 -18.94 5.28 10.49
CA MET A 477 -17.67 5.80 10.00
C MET A 477 -17.14 6.92 10.91
N ASP A 478 -17.98 7.87 11.32
CA ASP A 478 -17.59 8.91 12.28
C ASP A 478 -17.15 8.31 13.62
N SER A 479 -17.88 7.30 14.11
CA SER A 479 -17.56 6.64 15.38
C SER A 479 -16.22 5.93 15.35
N VAL A 480 -15.91 5.16 14.29
CA VAL A 480 -14.64 4.44 14.18
C VAL A 480 -13.44 5.37 13.99
N GLN A 481 -13.66 6.62 13.54
CA GLN A 481 -12.58 7.61 13.47
C GLN A 481 -12.16 8.14 14.84
N ILE A 482 -13.01 8.05 15.86
CA ILE A 482 -12.74 8.60 17.22
C ILE A 482 -12.50 7.53 18.28
N VAL A 483 -13.00 6.30 18.11
CA VAL A 483 -12.81 5.21 19.08
C VAL A 483 -11.39 4.65 18.97
N ALA A 484 -10.52 5.02 19.90
CA ALA A 484 -9.11 4.63 19.88
C ALA A 484 -8.87 3.15 20.26
N ASP A 485 -9.73 2.55 21.10
CA ASP A 485 -9.63 1.13 21.45
C ASP A 485 -10.12 0.25 20.31
N ARG A 486 -9.23 -0.54 19.74
CA ARG A 486 -9.54 -1.46 18.63
C ARG A 486 -10.59 -2.50 18.99
N ALA A 487 -10.62 -3.00 20.23
CA ALA A 487 -11.61 -3.97 20.65
C ALA A 487 -13.02 -3.38 20.68
N ALA A 488 -13.16 -2.14 21.13
CA ALA A 488 -14.42 -1.39 21.10
C ALA A 488 -14.81 -0.95 19.68
N ALA A 489 -13.86 -0.65 18.81
CA ALA A 489 -14.10 -0.24 17.42
C ALA A 489 -14.49 -1.41 16.51
N LEU A 490 -14.02 -2.64 16.77
CA LEU A 490 -14.24 -3.79 15.89
C LEU A 490 -15.72 -4.12 15.59
N PRO A 491 -16.66 -4.09 16.56
CA PRO A 491 -18.08 -4.29 16.28
C PRO A 491 -18.67 -3.20 15.35
N LEU A 492 -18.20 -1.96 15.49
CA LEU A 492 -18.63 -0.83 14.64
C LEU A 492 -18.14 -1.02 13.20
N TRP A 493 -16.89 -1.43 13.02
CA TRP A 493 -16.33 -1.78 11.72
C TRP A 493 -17.08 -2.91 11.04
N LYS A 494 -17.42 -3.98 11.76
CA LYS A 494 -18.20 -5.10 11.23
C LYS A 494 -19.57 -4.65 10.73
N ARG A 495 -20.26 -3.83 11.51
CA ARG A 495 -21.57 -3.30 11.15
C ARG A 495 -21.48 -2.37 9.92
N TYR A 496 -20.46 -1.51 9.85
CA TYR A 496 -20.19 -0.68 8.67
C TYR A 496 -20.00 -1.53 7.42
N GLN A 497 -19.11 -2.52 7.48
CA GLN A 497 -18.84 -3.41 6.35
C GLN A 497 -20.10 -4.17 5.89
N ALA A 498 -20.93 -4.61 6.83
CA ALA A 498 -22.19 -5.28 6.51
C ALA A 498 -23.17 -4.35 5.75
N ILE A 499 -23.25 -3.06 6.12
CA ILE A 499 -24.08 -2.08 5.42
C ILE A 499 -23.57 -1.85 3.99
N ILE A 500 -22.28 -1.62 3.80
CA ILE A 500 -21.71 -1.42 2.47
C ILE A 500 -21.89 -2.66 1.59
N ALA A 501 -21.72 -3.85 2.16
CA ALA A 501 -21.96 -5.12 1.47
C ALA A 501 -23.44 -5.32 1.11
N ARG A 502 -24.38 -4.95 1.97
CA ARG A 502 -25.80 -4.99 1.71
C ARG A 502 -26.21 -4.07 0.56
N ASP A 503 -25.70 -2.85 0.56
CA ASP A 503 -26.16 -1.77 -0.34
C ASP A 503 -25.41 -1.69 -1.66
N GLN A 504 -24.22 -2.29 -1.73
CA GLN A 504 -23.38 -2.36 -2.95
C GLN A 504 -23.26 -1.02 -3.68
N PRO A 505 -22.76 0.07 -3.04
CA PRO A 505 -22.52 1.34 -3.74
C PRO A 505 -21.48 1.19 -4.84
N ALA A 506 -20.67 0.16 -4.75
CA ALA A 506 -19.75 -0.34 -5.76
C ALA A 506 -19.72 -1.87 -5.73
N THR A 507 -19.49 -2.51 -6.87
CA THR A 507 -19.10 -3.92 -6.90
C THR A 507 -17.60 -4.01 -6.72
N LEU A 508 -17.16 -4.44 -5.55
CA LEU A 508 -15.76 -4.73 -5.29
C LEU A 508 -15.38 -6.00 -6.04
N LEU A 509 -14.37 -5.93 -6.89
CA LEU A 509 -13.96 -7.07 -7.71
C LEU A 509 -12.96 -7.96 -6.96
N TYR A 510 -11.80 -7.42 -6.65
CA TYR A 510 -10.76 -8.16 -5.95
C TYR A 510 -9.73 -7.23 -5.32
N PHE A 511 -9.09 -7.70 -4.26
CA PHE A 511 -7.80 -7.21 -3.79
C PHE A 511 -6.70 -7.82 -4.64
N SER A 512 -5.76 -6.97 -5.09
CA SER A 512 -4.63 -7.40 -5.91
C SER A 512 -3.47 -7.86 -5.05
N ASN A 513 -2.77 -8.95 -5.44
CA ASN A 513 -1.42 -9.15 -4.98
C ASN A 513 -0.48 -8.24 -5.77
N ARG A 514 0.49 -7.66 -5.09
CA ARG A 514 1.62 -6.97 -5.72
C ARG A 514 2.61 -8.01 -6.22
N LEU A 515 3.06 -7.87 -7.45
CA LEU A 515 4.02 -8.77 -8.08
C LEU A 515 5.35 -8.06 -8.27
N VAL A 516 6.44 -8.69 -7.82
CA VAL A 516 7.80 -8.16 -7.98
C VAL A 516 8.69 -9.25 -8.57
N GLY A 517 9.22 -8.98 -9.75
CA GLY A 517 10.30 -9.78 -10.31
C GLY A 517 11.61 -9.45 -9.61
N VAL A 518 12.33 -10.45 -9.10
CA VAL A 518 13.59 -10.26 -8.38
C VAL A 518 14.67 -11.13 -8.99
N ASN A 519 15.79 -10.53 -9.39
CA ASN A 519 16.96 -11.27 -9.84
C ASN A 519 17.48 -12.17 -8.71
N ARG A 520 17.81 -13.43 -9.00
CA ARG A 520 18.23 -14.40 -7.99
C ARG A 520 19.54 -14.06 -7.28
N ARG A 521 20.36 -13.15 -7.87
CA ARG A 521 21.55 -12.64 -7.20
C ARG A 521 21.22 -11.73 -6.00
N VAL A 522 19.99 -11.18 -5.94
CA VAL A 522 19.57 -10.33 -4.83
C VAL A 522 18.97 -11.18 -3.73
N GLN A 523 19.56 -11.09 -2.56
CA GLN A 523 19.19 -11.80 -1.35
C GLN A 523 18.59 -10.85 -0.31
N GLY A 524 17.89 -11.41 0.69
CA GLY A 524 17.30 -10.65 1.80
C GLY A 524 15.97 -9.97 1.47
N VAL A 525 15.47 -10.08 0.24
CA VAL A 525 14.19 -9.45 -0.18
C VAL A 525 13.02 -10.18 0.47
N ARG A 526 12.32 -9.45 1.38
CA ARG A 526 11.07 -9.86 2.02
C ARG A 526 10.11 -8.71 1.93
N LEU A 527 9.03 -8.89 1.17
CA LEU A 527 8.04 -7.84 0.87
C LEU A 527 6.70 -8.20 1.51
N ASP A 528 5.96 -7.20 1.91
CA ASP A 528 4.63 -7.32 2.51
C ASP A 528 3.80 -6.05 2.26
N ALA A 529 2.63 -5.92 2.87
CA ALA A 529 1.69 -4.80 2.67
C ALA A 529 2.29 -3.41 2.89
N ARG A 530 3.46 -3.29 3.52
CA ARG A 530 4.18 -2.02 3.71
C ARG A 530 4.80 -1.49 2.42
N GLY A 531 5.04 -2.33 1.41
CA GLY A 531 5.44 -1.92 0.07
C GLY A 531 6.65 -2.62 -0.53
N ASP A 532 6.95 -2.26 -1.78
CA ASP A 532 7.96 -2.91 -2.63
C ASP A 532 9.42 -2.71 -2.15
N TRP A 533 9.70 -1.75 -1.26
CA TRP A 533 11.08 -1.36 -0.90
C TRP A 533 11.37 -1.52 0.60
N VAL A 534 10.51 -2.24 1.30
CA VAL A 534 10.69 -2.53 2.72
C VAL A 534 11.98 -3.30 2.96
N GLY A 535 12.86 -2.76 3.82
CA GLY A 535 14.14 -3.38 4.15
C GLY A 535 15.18 -3.33 3.04
N ILE A 536 15.05 -2.44 2.06
CA ILE A 536 16.00 -2.28 0.93
C ILE A 536 17.45 -2.06 1.39
N ASP A 537 17.64 -1.47 2.54
CA ASP A 537 18.95 -1.28 3.18
C ASP A 537 19.59 -2.61 3.65
N ARG A 538 18.78 -3.68 3.75
CA ARG A 538 19.20 -5.04 4.14
C ARG A 538 19.27 -6.03 2.98
N TRP A 539 19.04 -5.59 1.74
CA TRP A 539 19.20 -6.45 0.57
C TRP A 539 20.67 -6.43 0.12
N TRP A 540 21.18 -7.60 -0.27
CA TRP A 540 22.56 -7.73 -0.73
C TRP A 540 22.64 -8.51 -2.03
N ILE A 541 23.73 -8.30 -2.73
CA ILE A 541 24.02 -8.94 -4.01
C ILE A 541 24.95 -10.13 -3.72
N ASP A 542 24.46 -11.33 -4.00
CA ASP A 542 25.30 -12.53 -3.96
C ASP A 542 26.19 -12.51 -5.22
N SER A 543 27.40 -12.06 -5.03
CA SER A 543 28.41 -12.13 -6.10
C SER A 543 29.04 -13.52 -6.07
N PRO A 544 29.10 -14.25 -7.20
CA PRO A 544 29.86 -15.49 -7.22
C PRO A 544 31.28 -15.19 -6.72
N LYS A 545 31.73 -15.93 -5.73
CA LYS A 545 33.12 -15.84 -5.25
C LYS A 545 34.03 -15.97 -6.46
N ARG A 546 34.80 -14.92 -6.76
CA ARG A 546 35.83 -14.93 -7.79
C ARG A 546 36.92 -15.93 -7.41
#